data_f73324ebf323a262d02afd3066e35c36
#
_entry.id   f73324ebf323a262d02afd3066e35c36
#
_cell.length_a   1.000
_cell.length_b   1.000
_cell.length_c   1.000
_cell.angle_alpha   90.00
_cell.angle_beta   90.00
_cell.angle_gamma   90.00
#
_symmetry.space_group_name_H-M   'P 1'
#
loop_
_entity.id
_entity.type
_entity.pdbx_description
1 polymer ?
#
loop_
_entity_poly.entity_id
_entity_poly.type
_entity_poly.pdbx_seq_one_letter_code
_entity_poly.pdbx_strand_id
1 'polypeptide(L)'
;TKLFKKETIENLFEHYLYMLTDIIENVDAKIKDIDIITPKENKLLEKFNATDGEINNDTTAYLIEKQVDENPNNIAVICEDKVLTYKQLDDKANSLANYLIKIGVKSNDIVCIMTNRSLETIVAMYAVLKAGGAFLNVDPTYPVDRTKYYIESSRSQYVLTQKELKDRVKEIPNCIEIDLDNNIYQENKDRPKVNIKMEDLSYIIYTSGSTGVPKGV
;
A
#
# COMPACT_ATOMS: atom_id res chain seq x y z
N THR A 1 5.57 16.04 41.51
CA THR A 1 6.78 16.70 40.99
C THR A 1 6.41 17.49 39.73
N LYS A 2 7.21 18.50 39.32
CA LYS A 2 6.97 19.28 38.09
C LYS A 2 7.20 18.46 36.81
N LEU A 3 7.82 17.29 36.88
CA LEU A 3 8.24 16.48 35.73
C LEU A 3 7.21 15.40 35.33
N PHE A 4 6.49 14.84 36.29
CA PHE A 4 5.56 13.75 36.06
C PHE A 4 4.19 14.04 36.65
N LYS A 5 3.12 13.58 35.97
CA LYS A 5 1.78 13.58 36.55
C LYS A 5 1.71 12.61 37.72
N LYS A 6 0.85 12.87 38.69
CA LYS A 6 0.63 12.01 39.85
C LYS A 6 0.27 10.58 39.42
N GLU A 7 -0.65 10.46 38.49
CA GLU A 7 -1.10 9.19 37.93
C GLU A 7 0.05 8.38 37.32
N THR A 8 1.01 9.02 36.61
CA THR A 8 2.18 8.33 36.05
C THR A 8 3.03 7.68 37.13
N ILE A 9 3.20 8.36 38.28
CA ILE A 9 3.96 7.81 39.39
C ILE A 9 3.20 6.70 40.12
N GLU A 10 1.88 6.84 40.26
CA GLU A 10 1.03 5.82 40.84
C GLU A 10 1.04 4.53 39.98
N ASN A 11 0.92 4.64 38.67
CA ASN A 11 1.01 3.49 37.74
C ASN A 11 2.40 2.84 37.81
N LEU A 12 3.49 3.64 37.85
CA LEU A 12 4.83 3.07 37.98
C LEU A 12 5.00 2.29 39.29
N PHE A 13 4.39 2.77 40.36
CA PHE A 13 4.42 2.08 41.65
C PHE A 13 3.56 0.81 41.66
N GLU A 14 2.41 0.81 40.99
CA GLU A 14 1.58 -0.38 40.79
C GLU A 14 2.34 -1.46 40.00
N HIS A 15 3.03 -1.12 38.90
CA HIS A 15 3.89 -2.05 38.15
C HIS A 15 4.99 -2.63 39.03
N TYR A 16 5.66 -1.80 39.81
CA TYR A 16 6.73 -2.25 40.71
C TYR A 16 6.22 -3.27 41.73
N LEU A 17 5.08 -2.99 42.36
CA LEU A 17 4.47 -3.91 43.33
C LEU A 17 3.99 -5.20 42.65
N TYR A 18 3.38 -5.11 41.46
CA TYR A 18 2.92 -6.27 40.71
C TYR A 18 4.08 -7.20 40.35
N MET A 19 5.17 -6.64 39.80
CA MET A 19 6.38 -7.39 39.48
C MET A 19 7.02 -8.02 40.73
N LEU A 20 7.09 -7.32 41.85
CA LEU A 20 7.61 -7.89 43.10
C LEU A 20 6.77 -9.06 43.61
N THR A 21 5.45 -8.94 43.51
CA THR A 21 4.54 -10.02 43.90
C THR A 21 4.77 -11.25 43.04
N ASP A 22 4.85 -11.08 41.71
CA ASP A 22 5.11 -12.19 40.79
C ASP A 22 6.46 -12.86 41.06
N ILE A 23 7.53 -12.09 41.36
CA ILE A 23 8.84 -12.65 41.70
C ILE A 23 8.80 -13.46 43.02
N ILE A 24 8.04 -12.98 44.00
CA ILE A 24 7.93 -13.68 45.30
C ILE A 24 7.12 -14.95 45.16
N GLU A 25 6.07 -14.95 44.39
CA GLU A 25 5.20 -16.12 44.14
C GLU A 25 5.86 -17.15 43.22
N ASN A 26 6.73 -16.73 42.31
CA ASN A 26 7.38 -17.53 41.28
C ASN A 26 8.91 -17.45 41.35
N VAL A 27 9.51 -17.79 42.48
CA VAL A 27 10.97 -17.62 42.79
C VAL A 27 11.89 -18.26 41.75
N ASP A 28 11.45 -19.33 41.08
CA ASP A 28 12.21 -20.06 40.06
C ASP A 28 11.95 -19.54 38.63
N ALA A 29 11.12 -18.52 38.45
CA ALA A 29 10.83 -17.96 37.15
C ALA A 29 12.08 -17.27 36.54
N LYS A 30 12.25 -17.39 35.24
CA LYS A 30 13.30 -16.64 34.52
C LYS A 30 12.87 -15.19 34.36
N ILE A 31 13.83 -14.28 34.39
CA ILE A 31 13.56 -12.82 34.22
C ILE A 31 12.69 -12.52 32.97
N LYS A 32 12.86 -13.29 31.88
CA LYS A 32 12.10 -13.12 30.66
C LYS A 32 10.60 -13.51 30.78
N ASP A 33 10.25 -14.29 31.80
CA ASP A 33 8.90 -14.83 32.01
C ASP A 33 8.12 -13.99 33.07
N ILE A 34 8.76 -12.96 33.65
CA ILE A 34 8.14 -12.02 34.60
C ILE A 34 7.27 -11.04 33.82
N ASP A 35 5.96 -11.01 34.13
CA ASP A 35 5.04 -10.05 33.55
C ASP A 35 5.02 -8.76 34.37
N ILE A 36 5.15 -7.61 33.67
CA ILE A 36 5.09 -6.28 34.27
C ILE A 36 3.75 -5.58 33.94
N ILE A 37 2.92 -6.17 33.09
CA ILE A 37 1.64 -5.60 32.70
C ILE A 37 0.58 -6.02 33.69
N THR A 38 -0.02 -5.06 34.36
CA THR A 38 -1.05 -5.33 35.36
C THR A 38 -2.32 -5.90 34.73
N PRO A 39 -3.14 -6.68 35.47
CA PRO A 39 -4.44 -7.19 34.94
C PRO A 39 -5.39 -6.06 34.48
N LYS A 40 -5.28 -4.88 35.09
CA LYS A 40 -6.03 -3.68 34.70
C LYS A 40 -5.61 -3.19 33.31
N GLU A 41 -4.32 -3.19 33.03
CA GLU A 41 -3.78 -2.79 31.72
C GLU A 41 -4.05 -3.83 30.63
N ASN A 42 -3.96 -5.13 30.97
CA ASN A 42 -4.37 -6.18 30.04
C ASN A 42 -5.82 -6.01 29.60
N LYS A 43 -6.75 -5.74 30.52
CA LYS A 43 -8.15 -5.41 30.17
C LYS A 43 -8.27 -4.17 29.30
N LEU A 44 -7.41 -3.16 29.51
CA LEU A 44 -7.39 -1.97 28.66
C LEU A 44 -6.86 -2.26 27.26
N LEU A 45 -5.81 -3.08 27.15
CA LEU A 45 -5.28 -3.56 25.87
C LEU A 45 -6.31 -4.40 25.11
N GLU A 46 -6.98 -5.33 25.80
CA GLU A 46 -8.10 -6.10 25.22
C GLU A 46 -9.17 -5.17 24.66
N LYS A 47 -9.57 -4.14 25.41
CA LYS A 47 -10.56 -3.16 24.96
C LYS A 47 -10.06 -2.36 23.74
N PHE A 48 -8.79 -1.99 23.70
CA PHE A 48 -8.22 -1.28 22.55
C PHE A 48 -8.12 -2.18 21.32
N ASN A 49 -7.89 -3.47 21.52
CA ASN A 49 -7.80 -4.45 20.45
C ASN A 49 -9.15 -5.06 20.05
N ALA A 50 -10.24 -4.75 20.77
CA ALA A 50 -11.59 -5.16 20.40
C ALA A 50 -12.10 -4.33 19.20
N THR A 51 -11.40 -4.50 18.08
CA THR A 51 -11.67 -3.79 16.81
C THR A 51 -12.24 -4.72 15.75
N ASP A 52 -12.67 -5.92 16.14
CA ASP A 52 -13.30 -6.87 15.24
C ASP A 52 -14.54 -6.25 14.60
N GLY A 53 -14.63 -6.35 13.29
CA GLY A 53 -15.73 -5.86 12.49
C GLY A 53 -15.99 -6.77 11.29
N GLU A 54 -17.11 -6.58 10.64
CA GLU A 54 -17.38 -7.28 9.38
C GLU A 54 -16.36 -6.84 8.33
N ILE A 55 -15.60 -7.80 7.79
CA ILE A 55 -14.68 -7.56 6.68
C ILE A 55 -15.47 -7.76 5.39
N ASN A 56 -15.49 -6.72 4.54
CA ASN A 56 -15.97 -6.89 3.19
C ASN A 56 -14.97 -7.76 2.40
N ASN A 57 -15.45 -8.85 1.83
CA ASN A 57 -14.64 -9.80 1.06
C ASN A 57 -14.45 -9.37 -0.41
N ASP A 58 -14.71 -8.10 -0.73
CA ASP A 58 -14.54 -7.55 -2.05
C ASP A 58 -13.13 -6.95 -2.24
N THR A 59 -12.50 -7.20 -3.39
CA THR A 59 -11.22 -6.57 -3.73
C THR A 59 -11.39 -5.07 -4.02
N THR A 60 -10.34 -4.28 -3.84
CA THR A 60 -10.36 -2.83 -4.16
C THR A 60 -10.79 -2.57 -5.60
N ALA A 61 -10.31 -3.38 -6.56
CA ALA A 61 -10.68 -3.26 -7.96
C ALA A 61 -12.19 -3.45 -8.15
N TYR A 62 -12.77 -4.46 -7.52
CA TYR A 62 -14.22 -4.73 -7.59
C TYR A 62 -15.05 -3.62 -6.93
N LEU A 63 -14.63 -3.09 -5.79
CA LEU A 63 -15.32 -1.98 -5.11
C LEU A 63 -15.38 -0.72 -5.98
N ILE A 64 -14.28 -0.43 -6.69
CA ILE A 64 -14.26 0.71 -7.63
C ILE A 64 -15.16 0.41 -8.81
N GLU A 65 -15.15 -0.80 -9.39
CA GLU A 65 -16.05 -1.20 -10.48
C GLU A 65 -17.52 -1.04 -10.11
N LYS A 66 -17.89 -1.41 -8.89
CA LYS A 66 -19.23 -1.20 -8.37
C LYS A 66 -19.61 0.29 -8.36
N GLN A 67 -18.69 1.17 -7.93
CA GLN A 67 -18.92 2.62 -7.98
C GLN A 67 -19.02 3.14 -9.42
N VAL A 68 -18.28 2.59 -10.37
CA VAL A 68 -18.39 2.93 -11.80
C VAL A 68 -19.79 2.57 -12.32
N ASP A 69 -20.31 1.41 -11.94
CA ASP A 69 -21.63 0.94 -12.38
C ASP A 69 -22.78 1.77 -11.77
N GLU A 70 -22.66 2.14 -10.51
CA GLU A 70 -23.66 2.92 -9.79
C GLU A 70 -23.62 4.43 -10.14
N ASN A 71 -22.42 4.99 -10.33
CA ASN A 71 -22.20 6.44 -10.42
C ASN A 71 -21.22 6.84 -11.53
N PRO A 72 -21.41 6.42 -12.80
CA PRO A 72 -20.40 6.56 -13.87
C PRO A 72 -20.01 8.02 -14.17
N ASN A 73 -20.93 8.95 -14.00
CA ASN A 73 -20.74 10.36 -14.34
C ASN A 73 -20.23 11.22 -13.17
N ASN A 74 -20.17 10.66 -11.96
CA ASN A 74 -19.63 11.38 -10.82
C ASN A 74 -18.10 11.53 -10.95
N ILE A 75 -17.57 12.60 -10.40
CA ILE A 75 -16.11 12.83 -10.36
C ILE A 75 -15.47 11.79 -9.44
N ALA A 76 -14.51 11.05 -10.00
CA ALA A 76 -13.74 10.05 -9.28
C ALA A 76 -12.39 10.59 -8.80
N VAL A 77 -11.71 11.40 -9.62
CA VAL A 77 -10.38 11.92 -9.33
C VAL A 77 -10.28 13.37 -9.76
N ILE A 78 -9.65 14.19 -8.92
CA ILE A 78 -9.31 15.59 -9.20
C ILE A 78 -7.81 15.76 -8.97
N CYS A 79 -7.14 16.36 -9.94
CA CYS A 79 -5.75 16.77 -9.79
C CYS A 79 -5.56 18.12 -10.49
N GLU A 80 -5.29 19.15 -9.71
CA GLU A 80 -5.25 20.56 -10.20
C GLU A 80 -6.54 20.90 -10.94
N ASP A 81 -6.46 21.35 -12.18
CA ASP A 81 -7.60 21.72 -13.02
C ASP A 81 -8.18 20.55 -13.85
N LYS A 82 -7.61 19.35 -13.69
CA LYS A 82 -8.02 18.15 -14.43
C LYS A 82 -8.88 17.24 -13.57
N VAL A 83 -9.91 16.67 -14.18
CA VAL A 83 -10.82 15.72 -13.50
C VAL A 83 -11.05 14.49 -14.37
N LEU A 84 -11.31 13.35 -13.70
CA LEU A 84 -11.87 12.15 -14.36
C LEU A 84 -13.15 11.78 -13.65
N THR A 85 -14.18 11.40 -14.42
CA THR A 85 -15.34 10.72 -13.90
C THR A 85 -15.01 9.25 -13.61
N TYR A 86 -15.85 8.55 -12.85
CA TYR A 86 -15.69 7.11 -12.62
C TYR A 86 -15.61 6.32 -13.93
N LYS A 87 -16.48 6.65 -14.91
CA LYS A 87 -16.45 6.02 -16.25
C LYS A 87 -15.13 6.27 -16.98
N GLN A 88 -14.65 7.51 -16.96
CA GLN A 88 -13.38 7.87 -17.64
C GLN A 88 -12.18 7.20 -16.98
N LEU A 89 -12.15 7.13 -15.64
CA LEU A 89 -11.14 6.41 -14.89
C LEU A 89 -11.14 4.92 -15.27
N ASP A 90 -12.32 4.28 -15.27
CA ASP A 90 -12.47 2.85 -15.59
C ASP A 90 -12.06 2.55 -17.03
N ASP A 91 -12.51 3.34 -18.00
CA ASP A 91 -12.16 3.16 -19.42
C ASP A 91 -10.64 3.21 -19.64
N LYS A 92 -9.97 4.18 -19.01
CA LYS A 92 -8.50 4.31 -19.10
C LYS A 92 -7.79 3.17 -18.36
N ALA A 93 -8.25 2.82 -17.16
CA ALA A 93 -7.66 1.73 -16.39
C ALA A 93 -7.85 0.38 -17.11
N ASN A 94 -9.00 0.13 -17.74
CA ASN A 94 -9.25 -1.07 -18.53
C ASN A 94 -8.27 -1.18 -19.72
N SER A 95 -8.11 -0.10 -20.49
CA SER A 95 -7.18 -0.08 -21.62
C SER A 95 -5.74 -0.39 -21.16
N LEU A 96 -5.27 0.27 -20.13
CA LEU A 96 -3.93 0.05 -19.58
C LEU A 96 -3.78 -1.37 -18.97
N ALA A 97 -4.79 -1.87 -18.26
CA ALA A 97 -4.77 -3.22 -17.70
C ALA A 97 -4.72 -4.30 -18.79
N ASN A 98 -5.53 -4.18 -19.84
CA ASN A 98 -5.49 -5.09 -20.99
C ASN A 98 -4.11 -5.06 -21.68
N TYR A 99 -3.51 -3.88 -21.80
CA TYR A 99 -2.15 -3.78 -22.33
C TYR A 99 -1.12 -4.47 -21.41
N LEU A 100 -1.18 -4.27 -20.09
CA LEU A 100 -0.30 -4.94 -19.13
C LEU A 100 -0.41 -6.45 -19.20
N ILE A 101 -1.63 -7.00 -19.30
CA ILE A 101 -1.85 -8.43 -19.48
C ILE A 101 -1.25 -8.92 -20.80
N LYS A 102 -1.44 -8.18 -21.90
CA LYS A 102 -0.90 -8.51 -23.23
C LYS A 102 0.63 -8.59 -23.24
N ILE A 103 1.32 -7.74 -22.49
CA ILE A 103 2.79 -7.76 -22.40
C ILE A 103 3.32 -8.75 -21.36
N GLY A 104 2.45 -9.46 -20.62
CA GLY A 104 2.79 -10.59 -19.79
C GLY A 104 2.72 -10.36 -18.29
N VAL A 105 2.14 -9.26 -17.79
CA VAL A 105 1.86 -9.07 -16.36
C VAL A 105 0.86 -10.13 -15.89
N LYS A 106 1.19 -10.80 -14.78
CA LYS A 106 0.42 -11.88 -14.17
C LYS A 106 -0.01 -11.49 -12.75
N SER A 107 -0.86 -12.33 -12.16
CA SER A 107 -1.27 -12.18 -10.76
C SER A 107 -0.04 -12.13 -9.84
N ASN A 108 -0.05 -11.16 -8.92
CA ASN A 108 1.01 -10.88 -7.95
C ASN A 108 2.35 -10.37 -8.55
N ASP A 109 2.43 -10.11 -9.86
CA ASP A 109 3.59 -9.41 -10.42
C ASP A 109 3.61 -7.96 -9.91
N ILE A 110 4.81 -7.49 -9.58
CA ILE A 110 4.99 -6.13 -9.09
C ILE A 110 5.27 -5.20 -10.27
N VAL A 111 4.46 -4.15 -10.39
CA VAL A 111 4.60 -3.10 -11.40
C VAL A 111 4.97 -1.79 -10.71
N CYS A 112 6.15 -1.26 -11.03
CA CYS A 112 6.60 0.02 -10.51
C CYS A 112 5.84 1.17 -11.21
N ILE A 113 5.40 2.15 -10.44
CA ILE A 113 4.78 3.39 -10.93
C ILE A 113 5.69 4.54 -10.49
N MET A 114 6.30 5.24 -11.45
CA MET A 114 7.12 6.42 -11.21
C MET A 114 6.55 7.59 -12.00
N THR A 115 5.72 8.37 -11.36
CA THR A 115 5.01 9.51 -11.93
C THR A 115 5.06 10.70 -10.98
N ASN A 116 4.94 11.90 -11.50
CA ASN A 116 4.55 13.05 -10.69
C ASN A 116 3.11 12.84 -10.16
N ARG A 117 2.73 13.60 -9.14
CA ARG A 117 1.34 13.57 -8.64
C ARG A 117 0.40 14.01 -9.76
N SER A 118 -0.39 13.08 -10.27
CA SER A 118 -1.20 13.31 -11.46
C SER A 118 -2.37 12.31 -11.55
N LEU A 119 -3.26 12.52 -12.52
CA LEU A 119 -4.34 11.58 -12.82
C LEU A 119 -3.79 10.23 -13.30
N GLU A 120 -2.68 10.23 -14.03
CA GLU A 120 -1.98 9.04 -14.53
C GLU A 120 -1.60 8.09 -13.40
N THR A 121 -1.18 8.62 -12.25
CA THR A 121 -0.84 7.81 -11.07
C THR A 121 -2.03 6.94 -10.64
N ILE A 122 -3.21 7.54 -10.53
CA ILE A 122 -4.42 6.83 -10.09
C ILE A 122 -4.90 5.84 -11.16
N VAL A 123 -4.86 6.23 -12.43
CA VAL A 123 -5.17 5.33 -13.55
C VAL A 123 -4.24 4.13 -13.54
N ALA A 124 -2.92 4.34 -13.34
CA ALA A 124 -1.92 3.29 -13.31
C ALA A 124 -2.14 2.32 -12.12
N MET A 125 -2.35 2.86 -10.90
CA MET A 125 -2.63 2.04 -9.73
C MET A 125 -3.85 1.14 -9.95
N TYR A 126 -4.93 1.71 -10.44
CA TYR A 126 -6.15 0.96 -10.69
C TYR A 126 -5.98 -0.06 -11.83
N ALA A 127 -5.27 0.30 -12.91
CA ALA A 127 -4.97 -0.61 -14.00
C ALA A 127 -4.12 -1.82 -13.58
N VAL A 128 -3.11 -1.60 -12.73
CA VAL A 128 -2.28 -2.68 -12.20
C VAL A 128 -3.11 -3.65 -11.37
N LEU A 129 -3.98 -3.15 -10.49
CA LEU A 129 -4.90 -3.99 -9.72
C LEU A 129 -5.85 -4.77 -10.62
N LYS A 130 -6.42 -4.14 -11.67
CA LYS A 130 -7.30 -4.81 -12.64
C LYS A 130 -6.56 -5.88 -13.47
N ALA A 131 -5.26 -5.72 -13.68
CA ALA A 131 -4.42 -6.74 -14.32
C ALA A 131 -4.04 -7.90 -13.36
N GLY A 132 -4.41 -7.82 -12.08
CA GLY A 132 -4.05 -8.79 -11.05
C GLY A 132 -2.66 -8.58 -10.45
N GLY A 133 -1.95 -7.52 -10.83
CA GLY A 133 -0.65 -7.16 -10.29
C GLY A 133 -0.73 -6.36 -8.99
N ALA A 134 0.42 -6.14 -8.37
CA ALA A 134 0.61 -5.25 -7.22
C ALA A 134 1.43 -4.02 -7.65
N PHE A 135 1.05 -2.84 -7.21
CA PHE A 135 1.78 -1.64 -7.58
C PHE A 135 2.83 -1.25 -6.53
N LEU A 136 3.94 -0.68 -7.02
CA LEU A 136 4.98 -0.06 -6.22
C LEU A 136 5.14 1.39 -6.65
N ASN A 137 4.69 2.35 -5.85
CA ASN A 137 4.89 3.75 -6.13
C ASN A 137 6.32 4.18 -5.74
N VAL A 138 7.04 4.78 -6.68
CA VAL A 138 8.38 5.34 -6.47
C VAL A 138 8.35 6.82 -6.76
N ASP A 139 8.76 7.63 -5.77
CA ASP A 139 8.83 9.08 -5.92
C ASP A 139 9.91 9.44 -6.96
N PRO A 140 9.57 10.21 -8.02
CA PRO A 140 10.52 10.60 -9.04
C PRO A 140 11.64 11.52 -8.52
N THR A 141 11.51 12.10 -7.34
CA THR A 141 12.56 12.93 -6.71
C THR A 141 13.67 12.11 -6.05
N TYR A 142 13.46 10.80 -5.86
CA TYR A 142 14.49 9.96 -5.23
C TYR A 142 15.76 9.88 -6.07
N PRO A 143 16.95 9.76 -5.45
CA PRO A 143 18.20 9.46 -6.15
C PRO A 143 18.06 8.20 -7.02
N VAL A 144 18.75 8.19 -8.16
CA VAL A 144 18.69 7.08 -9.14
C VAL A 144 19.02 5.73 -8.50
N ASP A 145 20.04 5.68 -7.63
CA ASP A 145 20.44 4.45 -6.94
C ASP A 145 19.34 3.91 -6.03
N ARG A 146 18.59 4.80 -5.36
CA ARG A 146 17.46 4.40 -4.54
C ARG A 146 16.31 3.86 -5.39
N THR A 147 16.04 4.50 -6.52
CA THR A 147 15.03 4.04 -7.48
C THR A 147 15.39 2.64 -8.01
N LYS A 148 16.64 2.45 -8.44
CA LYS A 148 17.14 1.14 -8.87
C LYS A 148 16.98 0.09 -7.79
N TYR A 149 17.40 0.39 -6.55
CA TYR A 149 17.26 -0.52 -5.43
C TYR A 149 15.82 -0.96 -5.21
N TYR A 150 14.84 -0.04 -5.27
CA TYR A 150 13.42 -0.39 -5.08
C TYR A 150 12.91 -1.31 -6.18
N ILE A 151 13.25 -1.04 -7.43
CA ILE A 151 12.85 -1.86 -8.58
C ILE A 151 13.46 -3.25 -8.52
N GLU A 152 14.77 -3.35 -8.24
CA GLU A 152 15.48 -4.61 -8.16
C GLU A 152 15.03 -5.46 -6.97
N SER A 153 14.97 -4.87 -5.77
CA SER A 153 14.60 -5.59 -4.55
C SER A 153 13.12 -6.04 -4.54
N SER A 154 12.23 -5.29 -5.19
CA SER A 154 10.85 -5.69 -5.41
C SER A 154 10.68 -6.70 -6.54
N ARG A 155 11.72 -6.93 -7.37
CA ARG A 155 11.66 -7.74 -8.60
C ARG A 155 10.66 -7.23 -9.62
N SER A 156 10.41 -5.92 -9.63
CA SER A 156 9.53 -5.31 -10.60
C SER A 156 10.12 -5.44 -12.01
N GLN A 157 9.36 -6.03 -12.93
CA GLN A 157 9.77 -6.21 -14.32
C GLN A 157 9.28 -5.09 -15.25
N TYR A 158 8.32 -4.29 -14.78
CA TYR A 158 7.68 -3.22 -15.56
C TYR A 158 7.71 -1.92 -14.79
N VAL A 159 7.93 -0.82 -15.51
CA VAL A 159 7.86 0.53 -14.96
C VAL A 159 6.91 1.37 -15.78
N LEU A 160 5.87 1.89 -15.14
CA LEU A 160 4.94 2.86 -15.70
C LEU A 160 5.46 4.27 -15.36
N THR A 161 5.63 5.11 -16.35
CA THR A 161 6.17 6.46 -16.14
C THR A 161 5.57 7.47 -17.11
N GLN A 162 5.76 8.74 -16.81
CA GLN A 162 5.42 9.84 -17.72
C GLN A 162 6.59 10.13 -18.68
N LYS A 163 6.29 10.66 -19.85
CA LYS A 163 7.27 11.00 -20.90
C LYS A 163 8.41 11.86 -20.35
N GLU A 164 8.10 12.85 -19.53
CA GLU A 164 9.09 13.77 -18.94
C GLU A 164 10.04 13.09 -17.93
N LEU A 165 9.65 11.95 -17.37
CA LEU A 165 10.45 11.17 -16.39
C LEU A 165 11.21 10.00 -17.02
N LYS A 166 11.03 9.74 -18.31
CA LYS A 166 11.56 8.58 -19.01
C LYS A 166 13.10 8.45 -18.91
N ASP A 167 13.81 9.58 -18.95
CA ASP A 167 15.26 9.58 -18.83
C ASP A 167 15.77 9.06 -17.48
N ARG A 168 14.96 9.14 -16.44
CA ARG A 168 15.31 8.64 -15.10
C ARG A 168 15.28 7.11 -14.99
N VAL A 169 14.56 6.45 -15.88
CA VAL A 169 14.34 4.99 -15.92
C VAL A 169 14.80 4.36 -17.24
N LYS A 170 15.55 5.09 -18.05
CA LYS A 170 16.01 4.63 -19.39
C LYS A 170 16.84 3.34 -19.38
N GLU A 171 17.52 3.05 -18.28
CA GLU A 171 18.31 1.83 -18.10
C GLU A 171 17.47 0.63 -17.64
N ILE A 172 16.17 0.86 -17.34
CA ILE A 172 15.28 -0.18 -16.85
C ILE A 172 14.52 -0.76 -18.04
N PRO A 173 14.56 -2.08 -18.25
CA PRO A 173 13.77 -2.71 -19.31
C PRO A 173 12.28 -2.56 -19.04
N ASN A 174 11.47 -2.63 -20.11
CA ASN A 174 10.00 -2.59 -20.04
C ASN A 174 9.45 -1.32 -19.37
N CYS A 175 10.02 -0.16 -19.73
CA CYS A 175 9.50 1.13 -19.35
C CYS A 175 8.35 1.56 -20.30
N ILE A 176 7.19 1.88 -19.74
CA ILE A 176 5.94 2.16 -20.47
C ILE A 176 5.51 3.59 -20.16
N GLU A 177 5.32 4.40 -21.20
CA GLU A 177 4.78 5.75 -21.08
C GLU A 177 3.25 5.70 -20.90
N ILE A 178 2.74 6.40 -19.87
CA ILE A 178 1.32 6.39 -19.50
C ILE A 178 0.70 7.77 -19.43
N ASP A 179 1.25 8.75 -20.16
CA ASP A 179 0.62 10.07 -20.30
C ASP A 179 -0.81 9.92 -20.87
N LEU A 180 -1.78 10.71 -20.38
CA LEU A 180 -3.20 10.52 -20.71
C LEU A 180 -3.54 10.71 -22.20
N ASP A 181 -2.65 11.30 -22.99
CA ASP A 181 -2.73 11.43 -24.45
C ASP A 181 -2.10 10.24 -25.22
N ASN A 182 -1.50 9.29 -24.51
CA ASN A 182 -0.90 8.11 -25.12
C ASN A 182 -1.97 7.21 -25.78
N ASN A 183 -1.65 6.66 -26.94
CA ASN A 183 -2.55 5.78 -27.71
C ASN A 183 -2.96 4.50 -26.97
N ILE A 184 -2.25 4.10 -25.92
CA ILE A 184 -2.59 2.96 -25.08
C ILE A 184 -4.02 3.05 -24.52
N TYR A 185 -4.54 4.27 -24.30
CA TYR A 185 -5.90 4.49 -23.80
C TYR A 185 -6.98 4.48 -24.88
N GLN A 186 -6.61 4.30 -26.14
CA GLN A 186 -7.54 4.16 -27.27
C GLN A 186 -7.83 2.71 -27.62
N GLU A 187 -7.10 1.77 -26.99
CA GLU A 187 -7.26 0.33 -27.20
C GLU A 187 -8.50 -0.23 -26.45
N ASN A 188 -8.48 -1.52 -26.17
CA ASN A 188 -9.61 -2.25 -25.55
C ASN A 188 -9.99 -1.67 -24.18
N LYS A 189 -11.23 -1.19 -24.05
CA LYS A 189 -11.83 -0.63 -22.83
C LYS A 189 -12.70 -1.62 -22.06
N ASP A 190 -12.79 -2.86 -22.55
CA ASP A 190 -13.52 -3.89 -21.82
C ASP A 190 -12.81 -4.23 -20.51
N ARG A 191 -13.60 -4.53 -19.48
CA ARG A 191 -13.05 -4.97 -18.20
C ARG A 191 -12.24 -6.26 -18.38
N PRO A 192 -10.98 -6.30 -17.91
CA PRO A 192 -10.18 -7.52 -17.97
C PRO A 192 -10.84 -8.66 -17.19
N LYS A 193 -10.79 -9.87 -17.75
CA LYS A 193 -11.30 -11.08 -17.09
C LYS A 193 -10.17 -11.74 -16.29
N VAL A 194 -9.77 -11.13 -15.18
CA VAL A 194 -8.75 -11.64 -14.27
C VAL A 194 -9.42 -12.10 -12.97
N ASN A 195 -9.07 -13.29 -12.50
CA ASN A 195 -9.56 -13.80 -11.22
C ASN A 195 -8.65 -13.28 -10.10
N ILE A 196 -9.01 -12.14 -9.52
CA ILE A 196 -8.28 -11.50 -8.41
C ILE A 196 -8.86 -12.01 -7.09
N LYS A 197 -8.00 -12.49 -6.20
CA LYS A 197 -8.37 -13.03 -4.88
C LYS A 197 -8.06 -12.02 -3.78
N MET A 198 -8.70 -12.17 -2.62
CA MET A 198 -8.45 -11.33 -1.45
C MET A 198 -7.04 -11.47 -0.90
N GLU A 199 -6.43 -12.63 -1.10
CA GLU A 199 -5.06 -12.94 -0.67
C GLU A 199 -3.99 -12.42 -1.64
N ASP A 200 -4.38 -11.95 -2.85
CA ASP A 200 -3.43 -11.42 -3.82
C ASP A 200 -2.83 -10.10 -3.33
N LEU A 201 -1.58 -9.88 -3.70
CA LEU A 201 -0.87 -8.65 -3.37
C LEU A 201 -1.57 -7.43 -4.03
N SER A 202 -1.71 -6.36 -3.27
CA SER A 202 -2.29 -5.10 -3.77
C SER A 202 -1.21 -4.05 -4.05
N TYR A 203 -0.29 -3.84 -3.11
CA TYR A 203 0.78 -2.86 -3.25
C TYR A 203 1.98 -3.19 -2.36
N ILE A 204 3.10 -2.53 -2.64
CA ILE A 204 4.29 -2.54 -1.80
C ILE A 204 4.63 -1.12 -1.38
N ILE A 205 4.92 -0.94 -0.09
CA ILE A 205 5.46 0.31 0.46
C ILE A 205 6.81 0.05 1.10
N TYR A 206 7.82 0.85 0.73
CA TYR A 206 9.13 0.79 1.36
C TYR A 206 9.18 1.66 2.60
N THR A 207 9.55 1.06 3.71
CA THR A 207 9.75 1.74 4.99
C THR A 207 11.24 1.88 5.30
N SER A 208 11.61 2.89 6.10
CA SER A 208 12.98 3.02 6.61
C SER A 208 13.25 1.87 7.58
N GLY A 209 14.04 0.89 7.16
CA GLY A 209 14.44 -0.22 8.03
C GLY A 209 15.36 0.23 9.17
N SER A 210 15.26 -0.40 10.35
CA SER A 210 16.13 -0.18 11.50
C SER A 210 17.63 -0.43 11.20
N THR A 211 17.93 -1.15 10.11
CA THR A 211 19.28 -1.44 9.61
C THR A 211 19.81 -0.40 8.61
N GLY A 212 19.07 0.68 8.36
CA GLY A 212 19.41 1.70 7.37
C GLY A 212 19.08 1.34 5.91
N VAL A 213 18.74 0.09 5.62
CA VAL A 213 18.31 -0.36 4.29
C VAL A 213 16.78 -0.40 4.25
N PRO A 214 16.12 0.28 3.31
CA PRO A 214 14.66 0.25 3.18
C PRO A 214 14.13 -1.18 2.95
N LYS A 215 13.01 -1.51 3.60
CA LYS A 215 12.34 -2.80 3.45
C LYS A 215 10.97 -2.60 2.82
N GLY A 216 10.64 -3.41 1.81
CA GLY A 216 9.31 -3.48 1.21
C GLY A 216 8.36 -4.32 2.08
N VAL A 217 7.18 -3.78 2.31
CA VAL A 217 6.08 -4.42 3.05
C VAL A 217 4.85 -4.46 2.15
#